data_5e7fb6ac02baa0e6ad994c545aac2be6
#
_entry.id   5e7fb6ac02baa0e6ad994c545aac2be6
#
_cell.length_a   1.000
_cell.length_b   1.000
_cell.length_c   1.000
_cell.angle_alpha   90.00
_cell.angle_beta   90.00
_cell.angle_gamma   90.00
#
_symmetry.space_group_name_H-M   'P 1'
#
loop_
_entity.id
_entity.type
_entity.pdbx_description
1 polymer ?
#
loop_
_entity_poly.entity_id
_entity_poly.type
_entity_poly.pdbx_seq_one_letter_code
_entity_poly.pdbx_strand_id
1 'polypeptide(L)'
;MPCLKTIEEPPEYAVIMLLTENADTLLPTINSRCVMLKLRNIKDTLIKKYLMETMQVPDYKADMCTAFAQGNMGRAIMLANSEHFNEIRDEAVQLLKYINEMELSEIVQAVSRITAYKLEINDYLDIIMIWYRDVLLYKATKDME
;
A
#
# COMPACT_ATOMS: atom_id res chain seq x y z
N MET A 1 -28.86 16.78 9.65
CA MET A 1 -27.73 16.34 8.81
C MET A 1 -28.05 16.76 7.37
N PRO A 2 -27.42 17.79 6.82
CA PRO A 2 -27.76 18.31 5.48
C PRO A 2 -27.41 17.37 4.33
N CYS A 3 -26.35 16.53 4.49
CA CYS A 3 -25.90 15.65 3.41
C CYS A 3 -26.91 14.56 2.97
N LEU A 4 -27.77 14.07 3.84
CA LEU A 4 -28.76 13.04 3.47
C LEU A 4 -29.79 13.55 2.48
N LYS A 5 -30.28 14.78 2.66
CA LYS A 5 -31.23 15.40 1.72
C LYS A 5 -30.63 15.56 0.31
N THR A 6 -29.36 15.91 0.22
CA THR A 6 -28.67 16.08 -1.06
C THR A 6 -28.44 14.74 -1.79
N ILE A 7 -28.33 13.64 -1.05
CA ILE A 7 -28.22 12.27 -1.62
C ILE A 7 -29.61 11.77 -2.04
N GLU A 8 -30.68 12.17 -1.32
CA GLU A 8 -32.05 11.79 -1.63
C GLU A 8 -32.58 12.50 -2.87
N GLU A 9 -32.26 13.79 -3.03
CA GLU A 9 -32.68 14.64 -4.13
C GLU A 9 -31.47 15.39 -4.70
N PRO A 10 -30.57 14.71 -5.45
CA PRO A 10 -29.41 15.37 -6.03
C PRO A 10 -29.86 16.31 -7.13
N PRO A 11 -29.24 17.50 -7.27
CA PRO A 11 -29.45 18.37 -8.41
C PRO A 11 -29.13 17.64 -9.72
N GLU A 12 -29.90 17.88 -10.80
CA GLU A 12 -29.74 17.20 -12.10
C GLU A 12 -28.32 17.32 -12.70
N TYR A 13 -27.58 18.37 -12.32
CA TYR A 13 -26.21 18.63 -12.79
C TYR A 13 -25.11 18.02 -11.89
N ALA A 14 -25.47 17.36 -10.78
CA ALA A 14 -24.49 16.89 -9.80
C ALA A 14 -24.36 15.37 -9.82
N VAL A 15 -23.10 14.91 -9.74
CA VAL A 15 -22.77 13.51 -9.46
C VAL A 15 -22.10 13.44 -8.07
N ILE A 16 -22.70 12.69 -7.17
CA ILE A 16 -22.17 12.51 -5.80
C ILE A 16 -21.47 11.17 -5.74
N MET A 17 -20.17 11.18 -5.41
CA MET A 17 -19.37 9.98 -5.20
C MET A 17 -19.02 9.84 -3.73
N LEU A 18 -19.37 8.69 -3.14
CA LEU A 18 -19.01 8.32 -1.77
C LEU A 18 -17.90 7.27 -1.85
N LEU A 19 -16.75 7.59 -1.25
CA LEU A 19 -15.61 6.68 -1.19
C LEU A 19 -15.58 6.02 0.18
N THR A 20 -15.53 4.70 0.21
CA THR A 20 -15.41 3.91 1.45
C THR A 20 -14.64 2.61 1.19
N GLU A 21 -13.90 2.16 2.16
CA GLU A 21 -13.26 0.85 2.13
C GLU A 21 -14.24 -0.28 2.47
N ASN A 22 -15.28 0.04 3.26
CA ASN A 22 -16.31 -0.91 3.64
C ASN A 22 -17.69 -0.28 3.49
N ALA A 23 -18.48 -0.78 2.54
CA ALA A 23 -19.82 -0.29 2.28
C ALA A 23 -20.81 -0.57 3.43
N ASP A 24 -20.55 -1.62 4.24
CA ASP A 24 -21.42 -1.99 5.36
C ASP A 24 -21.38 -0.97 6.50
N THR A 25 -20.37 -0.09 6.52
CA THR A 25 -20.29 1.03 7.48
C THR A 25 -21.20 2.20 7.12
N LEU A 26 -21.68 2.24 5.87
CA LEU A 26 -22.61 3.28 5.43
C LEU A 26 -24.04 2.95 5.89
N LEU A 27 -24.80 4.02 6.17
CA LEU A 27 -26.20 3.85 6.53
C LEU A 27 -26.97 3.10 5.43
N PRO A 28 -27.87 2.17 5.78
CA PRO A 28 -28.70 1.45 4.81
C PRO A 28 -29.47 2.37 3.86
N THR A 29 -29.88 3.55 4.35
CA THR A 29 -30.56 4.58 3.56
C THR A 29 -29.68 5.18 2.48
N ILE A 30 -28.36 5.23 2.67
CA ILE A 30 -27.39 5.67 1.67
C ILE A 30 -27.17 4.53 0.65
N ASN A 31 -26.91 3.32 1.14
CA ASN A 31 -26.65 2.18 0.27
C ASN A 31 -27.81 1.87 -0.69
N SER A 32 -29.07 2.10 -0.25
CA SER A 32 -30.24 1.87 -1.11
C SER A 32 -30.44 2.91 -2.24
N ARG A 33 -29.74 4.04 -2.16
CA ARG A 33 -29.83 5.15 -3.15
C ARG A 33 -28.60 5.30 -4.03
N CYS A 34 -27.54 4.57 -3.71
CA CYS A 34 -26.27 4.64 -4.45
C CYS A 34 -26.07 3.39 -5.31
N VAL A 35 -25.46 3.58 -6.47
CA VAL A 35 -24.94 2.46 -7.26
C VAL A 35 -23.56 2.09 -6.71
N MET A 36 -23.41 0.86 -6.24
CA MET A 36 -22.17 0.39 -5.68
C MET A 36 -21.20 -0.05 -6.78
N LEU A 37 -20.07 0.63 -6.89
CA LEU A 37 -18.96 0.26 -7.75
C LEU A 37 -17.84 -0.37 -6.91
N LYS A 38 -17.72 -1.69 -6.95
CA LYS A 38 -16.63 -2.41 -6.26
C LYS A 38 -15.35 -2.34 -7.09
N LEU A 39 -14.38 -1.59 -6.60
CA LEU A 39 -13.03 -1.58 -7.16
C LEU A 39 -12.29 -2.85 -6.70
N ARG A 40 -11.53 -3.45 -7.59
CA ARG A 40 -10.69 -4.62 -7.31
C ARG A 40 -9.23 -4.27 -7.49
N ASN A 41 -8.39 -5.02 -6.79
CA ASN A 41 -6.94 -4.91 -6.97
C ASN A 41 -6.57 -5.19 -8.43
N ILE A 42 -5.64 -4.41 -8.94
CA ILE A 42 -5.10 -4.54 -10.29
C ILE A 42 -4.07 -5.67 -10.28
N LYS A 43 -3.99 -6.44 -11.37
CA LYS A 43 -2.98 -7.48 -11.51
C LYS A 43 -1.58 -6.87 -11.53
N ASP A 44 -0.65 -7.52 -10.86
CA ASP A 44 0.74 -7.07 -10.74
C ASP A 44 1.39 -6.85 -12.10
N THR A 45 1.11 -7.72 -13.07
CA THR A 45 1.59 -7.59 -14.45
C THR A 45 1.18 -6.29 -15.13
N LEU A 46 -0.03 -5.78 -14.83
CA LEU A 46 -0.53 -4.52 -15.38
C LEU A 46 0.10 -3.31 -14.69
N ILE A 47 0.31 -3.41 -13.37
CA ILE A 47 0.99 -2.36 -12.60
C ILE A 47 2.43 -2.23 -13.08
N LYS A 48 3.16 -3.35 -13.14
CA LYS A 48 4.54 -3.39 -13.64
C LYS A 48 4.64 -2.79 -15.04
N LYS A 49 3.77 -3.21 -15.95
CA LYS A 49 3.72 -2.70 -17.31
C LYS A 49 3.53 -1.18 -17.34
N TYR A 50 2.60 -0.65 -16.56
CA TYR A 50 2.34 0.79 -16.47
C TYR A 50 3.56 1.55 -15.94
N LEU A 51 4.20 1.05 -14.87
CA LEU A 51 5.40 1.69 -14.31
C LEU A 51 6.54 1.75 -15.31
N MET A 52 6.76 0.68 -16.09
CA MET A 52 7.84 0.61 -17.08
C MET A 52 7.54 1.43 -18.33
N GLU A 53 6.35 1.29 -18.91
CA GLU A 53 6.03 1.89 -20.22
C GLU A 53 5.63 3.37 -20.10
N THR A 54 4.89 3.73 -19.05
CA THR A 54 4.36 5.09 -18.89
C THR A 54 5.26 5.97 -18.04
N MET A 55 5.78 5.42 -16.94
CA MET A 55 6.61 6.17 -15.99
C MET A 55 8.11 5.97 -16.22
N GLN A 56 8.50 5.07 -17.14
CA GLN A 56 9.90 4.75 -17.46
C GLN A 56 10.72 4.30 -16.24
N VAL A 57 10.07 3.66 -15.30
CA VAL A 57 10.72 3.11 -14.10
C VAL A 57 11.56 1.89 -14.51
N PRO A 58 12.81 1.75 -14.05
CA PRO A 58 13.63 0.57 -14.33
C PRO A 58 12.95 -0.71 -13.84
N ASP A 59 13.17 -1.83 -14.56
CA ASP A 59 12.50 -3.12 -14.33
C ASP A 59 12.58 -3.58 -12.87
N TYR A 60 13.79 -3.57 -12.29
CA TYR A 60 14.01 -3.97 -10.90
C TYR A 60 13.22 -3.12 -9.89
N LYS A 61 13.10 -1.79 -10.13
CA LYS A 61 12.34 -0.87 -9.27
C LYS A 61 10.84 -1.06 -9.47
N ALA A 62 10.41 -1.32 -10.73
CA ALA A 62 9.02 -1.60 -11.05
C ALA A 62 8.52 -2.89 -10.40
N ASP A 63 9.33 -3.95 -10.37
CA ASP A 63 9.02 -5.19 -9.65
C ASP A 63 8.81 -4.95 -8.16
N MET A 64 9.74 -4.24 -7.54
CA MET A 64 9.63 -3.91 -6.12
C MET A 64 8.38 -3.08 -5.82
N CYS A 65 8.18 -1.96 -6.54
CA CYS A 65 7.02 -1.11 -6.32
C CYS A 65 5.69 -1.87 -6.51
N THR A 66 5.66 -2.80 -7.47
CA THR A 66 4.50 -3.65 -7.73
C THR A 66 4.22 -4.59 -6.55
N ALA A 67 5.26 -5.28 -6.05
CA ALA A 67 5.13 -6.18 -4.90
C ALA A 67 4.61 -5.45 -3.65
N PHE A 68 5.15 -4.26 -3.38
CA PHE A 68 4.73 -3.44 -2.22
C PHE A 68 3.36 -2.77 -2.41
N ALA A 69 2.93 -2.56 -3.65
CA ALA A 69 1.64 -1.94 -3.95
C ALA A 69 0.45 -2.87 -3.72
N GLN A 70 0.64 -4.20 -3.71
CA GLN A 70 -0.40 -5.20 -3.47
C GLN A 70 -1.68 -4.98 -4.31
N GLY A 71 -1.50 -4.65 -5.58
CA GLY A 71 -2.61 -4.40 -6.51
C GLY A 71 -3.16 -2.97 -6.48
N ASN A 72 -2.58 -2.05 -5.70
CA ASN A 72 -2.97 -0.64 -5.65
C ASN A 72 -2.08 0.20 -6.56
N MET A 73 -2.60 0.65 -7.71
CA MET A 73 -1.87 1.47 -8.68
C MET A 73 -1.39 2.80 -8.10
N GLY A 74 -2.23 3.49 -7.32
CA GLY A 74 -1.87 4.77 -6.70
C GLY A 74 -0.66 4.63 -5.78
N ARG A 75 -0.64 3.56 -4.98
CA ARG A 75 0.48 3.22 -4.11
C ARG A 75 1.74 2.89 -4.92
N ALA A 76 1.61 2.11 -6.00
CA ALA A 76 2.74 1.80 -6.88
C ALA A 76 3.40 3.06 -7.46
N ILE A 77 2.59 4.02 -7.91
CA ILE A 77 3.04 5.30 -8.43
C ILE A 77 3.74 6.12 -7.34
N MET A 78 3.17 6.17 -6.13
CA MET A 78 3.75 6.90 -5.00
C MET A 78 5.14 6.33 -4.64
N LEU A 79 5.26 5.01 -4.53
CA LEU A 79 6.51 4.32 -4.24
C LEU A 79 7.56 4.53 -5.34
N ALA A 80 7.14 4.50 -6.61
CA ALA A 80 8.02 4.72 -7.75
C ALA A 80 8.61 6.14 -7.78
N ASN A 81 7.85 7.14 -7.33
CA ASN A 81 8.27 8.53 -7.25
C ASN A 81 9.05 8.86 -5.96
N SER A 82 9.09 7.95 -4.99
CA SER A 82 9.83 8.16 -3.75
C SER A 82 11.34 8.00 -4.00
N GLU A 83 12.11 9.04 -3.69
CA GLU A 83 13.58 9.01 -3.79
C GLU A 83 14.19 8.12 -2.70
N HIS A 84 13.59 8.11 -1.52
CA HIS A 84 14.10 7.39 -0.35
C HIS A 84 13.53 5.98 -0.15
N PHE A 85 12.65 5.52 -1.03
CA PHE A 85 12.00 4.22 -0.86
C PHE A 85 13.00 3.06 -0.75
N ASN A 86 14.05 3.07 -1.57
CA ASN A 86 15.07 2.02 -1.52
C ASN A 86 15.86 2.03 -0.20
N GLU A 87 16.24 3.21 0.30
CA GLU A 87 16.99 3.38 1.54
C GLU A 87 16.16 2.87 2.73
N ILE A 88 14.90 3.26 2.79
CA ILE A 88 13.96 2.85 3.84
C ILE A 88 13.76 1.33 3.84
N ARG A 89 13.54 0.75 2.67
CA ARG A 89 13.41 -0.70 2.52
C ARG A 89 14.67 -1.42 2.99
N ASP A 90 15.85 -0.96 2.56
CA ASP A 90 17.11 -1.62 2.89
C ASP A 90 17.39 -1.54 4.39
N GLU A 91 17.14 -0.42 5.03
CA GLU A 91 17.25 -0.27 6.49
C GLU A 91 16.23 -1.16 7.23
N ALA A 92 14.97 -1.21 6.78
CA ALA A 92 13.97 -2.06 7.39
C ALA A 92 14.31 -3.55 7.26
N VAL A 93 14.78 -3.98 6.08
CA VAL A 93 15.20 -5.37 5.85
C VAL A 93 16.43 -5.72 6.69
N GLN A 94 17.41 -4.82 6.81
CA GLN A 94 18.56 -5.04 7.68
C GLN A 94 18.14 -5.18 9.15
N LEU A 95 17.27 -4.30 9.63
CA LEU A 95 16.73 -4.40 10.99
C LEU A 95 16.06 -5.76 11.21
N LEU A 96 15.18 -6.19 10.33
CA LEU A 96 14.46 -7.46 10.46
C LEU A 96 15.37 -8.69 10.41
N LYS A 97 16.41 -8.63 9.59
CA LYS A 97 17.38 -9.72 9.43
C LYS A 97 18.22 -9.96 10.68
N TYR A 98 18.61 -8.90 11.37
CA TYR A 98 19.53 -8.94 12.48
C TYR A 98 18.89 -8.65 13.85
N ILE A 99 17.58 -8.43 13.91
CA ILE A 99 16.86 -8.00 15.13
C ILE A 99 17.11 -8.94 16.35
N ASN A 100 17.27 -10.24 16.10
CA ASN A 100 17.52 -11.22 17.14
C ASN A 100 18.96 -11.18 17.70
N GLU A 101 19.88 -10.55 16.99
CA GLU A 101 21.30 -10.44 17.34
C GLU A 101 21.64 -9.03 17.88
N MET A 102 20.72 -8.06 17.72
CA MET A 102 20.89 -6.68 18.12
C MET A 102 20.63 -6.46 19.60
N GLU A 103 21.40 -5.57 20.20
CA GLU A 103 21.10 -5.02 21.53
C GLU A 103 19.94 -4.03 21.46
N LEU A 104 19.25 -3.85 22.59
CA LEU A 104 18.09 -2.94 22.66
C LEU A 104 18.44 -1.50 22.21
N SER A 105 19.63 -1.03 22.53
CA SER A 105 20.14 0.28 22.13
C SER A 105 20.27 0.43 20.62
N GLU A 106 20.68 -0.62 19.92
CA GLU A 106 20.82 -0.66 18.45
C GLU A 106 19.47 -0.67 17.77
N ILE A 107 18.51 -1.44 18.32
CA ILE A 107 17.11 -1.48 17.83
C ILE A 107 16.48 -0.08 17.93
N VAL A 108 16.62 0.60 19.07
CA VAL A 108 16.09 1.95 19.29
C VAL A 108 16.71 2.95 18.30
N GLN A 109 18.01 2.85 18.04
CA GLN A 109 18.69 3.72 17.06
C GLN A 109 18.21 3.43 15.61
N ALA A 110 18.06 2.16 15.24
CA ALA A 110 17.55 1.78 13.93
C ALA A 110 16.13 2.28 13.71
N VAL A 111 15.23 2.09 14.69
CA VAL A 111 13.86 2.61 14.64
C VAL A 111 13.85 4.14 14.55
N SER A 112 14.71 4.82 15.29
CA SER A 112 14.81 6.29 15.23
C SER A 112 15.26 6.80 13.84
N ARG A 113 16.18 6.10 13.17
CA ARG A 113 16.59 6.43 11.80
C ARG A 113 15.42 6.22 10.82
N ILE A 114 14.77 5.07 10.89
CA ILE A 114 13.62 4.74 10.04
C ILE A 114 12.52 5.81 10.18
N THR A 115 12.17 6.21 11.41
CA THR A 115 11.12 7.22 11.65
C THR A 115 11.49 8.63 11.20
N ALA A 116 12.78 8.93 11.00
CA ALA A 116 13.24 10.23 10.49
C ALA A 116 12.82 10.49 9.04
N TYR A 117 12.53 9.46 8.25
CA TYR A 117 12.10 9.60 6.85
C TYR A 117 10.66 10.08 6.66
N LYS A 118 9.93 10.40 7.73
CA LYS A 118 8.54 10.94 7.70
C LYS A 118 7.55 10.12 6.87
N LEU A 119 7.80 8.84 6.67
CA LEU A 119 6.79 7.94 6.13
C LEU A 119 5.71 7.69 7.18
N GLU A 120 4.50 7.39 6.71
CA GLU A 120 3.46 6.92 7.61
C GLU A 120 3.84 5.57 8.20
N ILE A 121 3.54 5.37 9.48
CA ILE A 121 3.86 4.13 10.19
C ILE A 121 3.32 2.89 9.47
N ASN A 122 2.23 3.04 8.74
CA ASN A 122 1.62 1.99 7.95
C ASN A 122 2.54 1.47 6.83
N ASP A 123 3.33 2.35 6.20
CA ASP A 123 4.27 1.94 5.15
C ASP A 123 5.37 1.03 5.69
N TYR A 124 5.84 1.30 6.91
CA TYR A 124 6.81 0.43 7.58
C TYR A 124 6.21 -0.91 7.97
N LEU A 125 5.00 -0.91 8.52
CA LEU A 125 4.29 -2.13 8.87
C LEU A 125 4.06 -2.99 7.63
N ASP A 126 3.76 -2.41 6.50
CA ASP A 126 3.59 -3.12 5.24
C ASP A 126 4.91 -3.74 4.73
N ILE A 127 6.04 -3.02 4.85
CA ILE A 127 7.36 -3.58 4.54
C ILE A 127 7.64 -4.80 5.42
N ILE A 128 7.43 -4.67 6.73
CA ILE A 128 7.61 -5.74 7.71
C ILE A 128 6.71 -6.94 7.38
N MET A 129 5.44 -6.71 7.10
CA MET A 129 4.48 -7.77 6.78
C MET A 129 4.83 -8.52 5.49
N ILE A 130 5.24 -7.80 4.44
CA ILE A 130 5.65 -8.41 3.17
C ILE A 130 6.90 -9.27 3.39
N TRP A 131 7.89 -8.77 4.12
CA TRP A 131 9.10 -9.52 4.43
C TRP A 131 8.80 -10.82 5.18
N TYR A 132 7.99 -10.77 6.25
CA TYR A 132 7.61 -11.97 6.99
C TYR A 132 6.78 -12.94 6.14
N ARG A 133 5.87 -12.44 5.30
CA ARG A 133 5.12 -13.27 4.36
C ARG A 133 6.06 -14.05 3.44
N ASP A 134 7.06 -13.39 2.87
CA ASP A 134 7.98 -14.01 1.93
C ASP A 134 8.89 -15.02 2.64
N VAL A 135 9.35 -14.73 3.86
CA VAL A 135 10.07 -15.69 4.71
C VAL A 135 9.22 -16.92 5.04
N LEU A 136 7.94 -16.72 5.36
CA LEU A 136 7.02 -17.83 5.64
C LEU A 136 6.74 -18.67 4.42
N LEU A 137 6.52 -18.05 3.27
CA LEU A 137 6.34 -18.74 1.99
C LEU A 137 7.59 -19.56 1.66
N TYR A 138 8.76 -18.97 1.75
CA TYR A 138 10.03 -19.68 1.52
C TYR A 138 10.18 -20.91 2.45
N LYS A 139 9.87 -20.77 3.75
CA LYS A 139 9.93 -21.88 4.70
C LYS A 139 8.90 -22.96 4.40
N ALA A 140 7.73 -22.61 3.91
CA ALA A 140 6.63 -23.52 3.61
C ALA A 140 6.85 -24.29 2.30
N THR A 141 7.34 -23.60 1.27
CA THR A 141 7.50 -24.20 -0.07
C THR A 141 8.87 -24.85 -0.24
N LYS A 142 9.90 -24.42 0.50
CA LYS A 142 11.31 -24.75 0.28
C LYS A 142 11.79 -24.51 -1.15
N ASP A 143 11.03 -23.79 -1.93
CA ASP A 143 11.38 -23.43 -3.30
C ASP A 143 12.34 -22.24 -3.28
N MET A 144 13.52 -22.49 -3.78
CA MET A 144 14.57 -21.51 -4.04
C MET A 144 14.61 -21.26 -5.55
N GLU A 145 13.55 -20.71 -6.12
CA GLU A 145 13.62 -20.09 -7.46
C GLU A 145 13.46 -18.59 -7.39
#